data_79aae2964e749b5b0394d58c53e405c3
#
_entry.id   79aae2964e749b5b0394d58c53e405c3
#
_cell.length_a   1.000
_cell.length_b   1.000
_cell.length_c   1.000
_cell.angle_alpha   90.00
_cell.angle_beta   90.00
_cell.angle_gamma   90.00
#
_symmetry.space_group_name_H-M   'P 1'
#
loop_
_entity.id
_entity.type
_entity.pdbx_description
1 polymer ?
#
loop_
_entity_poly.entity_id
_entity_poly.type
_entity_poly.pdbx_seq_one_letter_code
_entity_poly.pdbx_strand_id
1 'polypeptide(L)'
;EWLGHSNNPQHANPDDFRIKIGGPDCKQPYFASIFNISAMSFGALSPNAIRALNKGAKLGGFAHDTGEGSISPYHREHGGDIIWEIGSGYFGCRNPDGTFSMEKFVEQVSNPQIKMVEIKLSQGAKPGHGGVLPGAKVTPEIALTRGVNVGEDCISPAKHSAFSSPIELMEFIKQLRQSSDGKPIGFKLCVGQPWEFFGIAKAMLKTNIYPDFIKLFFMNHETNYDANICRPDKWEKSKPGSE
;
A
#
# COMPACT_ATOMS: atom_id res chain seq x y z
N GLU A 1 -8.89 13.93 -22.76
CA GLU A 1 -8.50 13.13 -23.94
C GLU A 1 -9.57 12.08 -24.22
N TRP A 2 -9.88 11.88 -25.51
CA TRP A 2 -10.81 10.84 -25.95
C TRP A 2 -10.03 9.56 -26.20
N LEU A 3 -10.59 8.44 -25.77
CA LEU A 3 -10.05 7.12 -26.14
C LEU A 3 -10.23 6.93 -27.65
N GLY A 4 -9.15 6.57 -28.34
CA GLY A 4 -9.19 6.28 -29.76
C GLY A 4 -10.04 5.04 -30.04
N HIS A 5 -10.78 5.07 -31.14
CA HIS A 5 -11.49 3.90 -31.63
C HIS A 5 -10.56 3.01 -32.45
N SER A 6 -10.69 1.69 -32.27
CA SER A 6 -10.03 0.73 -33.15
C SER A 6 -10.92 0.40 -34.35
N ASN A 7 -10.32 0.36 -35.54
CA ASN A 7 -10.98 -0.16 -36.73
C ASN A 7 -11.09 -1.70 -36.72
N ASN A 8 -10.45 -2.35 -35.78
CA ASN A 8 -10.52 -3.79 -35.56
C ASN A 8 -10.81 -4.08 -34.09
N PRO A 9 -12.06 -3.86 -33.62
CA PRO A 9 -12.42 -4.08 -32.25
C PRO A 9 -12.31 -5.58 -31.89
N GLN A 10 -11.70 -5.88 -30.77
CA GLN A 10 -11.57 -7.24 -30.23
C GLN A 10 -12.57 -7.44 -29.09
N HIS A 11 -13.17 -8.62 -29.04
CA HIS A 11 -13.88 -9.04 -27.84
C HIS A 11 -12.86 -9.41 -26.76
N ALA A 12 -12.81 -8.63 -25.68
CA ALA A 12 -11.96 -8.92 -24.55
C ALA A 12 -12.67 -9.87 -23.58
N ASN A 13 -11.96 -10.92 -23.16
CA ASN A 13 -12.41 -11.75 -22.05
C ASN A 13 -12.07 -11.01 -20.73
N PRO A 14 -12.99 -10.89 -19.76
CA PRO A 14 -12.68 -10.31 -18.44
C PRO A 14 -11.47 -10.92 -17.76
N ASP A 15 -11.16 -12.20 -18.00
CA ASP A 15 -9.99 -12.88 -17.44
C ASP A 15 -8.66 -12.41 -18.06
N ASP A 16 -8.68 -11.82 -19.25
CA ASP A 16 -7.49 -11.24 -19.91
C ASP A 16 -6.99 -9.98 -19.19
N PHE A 17 -7.83 -9.40 -18.31
CA PHE A 17 -7.50 -8.22 -17.51
C PHE A 17 -7.05 -8.59 -16.08
N ARG A 18 -6.49 -9.78 -15.89
CA ARG A 18 -5.92 -10.25 -14.64
C ARG A 18 -4.42 -10.42 -14.74
N ILE A 19 -3.72 -9.96 -13.70
CA ILE A 19 -2.27 -10.07 -13.58
C ILE A 19 -1.95 -10.93 -12.36
N LYS A 20 -1.14 -11.97 -12.55
CA LYS A 20 -0.64 -12.77 -11.44
C LYS A 20 0.36 -11.95 -10.64
N ILE A 21 0.03 -11.68 -9.37
CA ILE A 21 0.92 -11.07 -8.38
C ILE A 21 1.46 -12.17 -7.48
N GLY A 22 2.77 -12.25 -7.36
CA GLY A 22 3.49 -13.25 -6.57
C GLY A 22 4.70 -13.79 -7.34
N GLY A 23 5.88 -13.61 -6.76
CA GLY A 23 7.14 -14.13 -7.25
C GLY A 23 7.34 -15.61 -6.94
N PRO A 24 8.55 -16.15 -7.20
CA PRO A 24 8.87 -17.57 -6.97
C PRO A 24 8.68 -18.03 -5.51
N ASP A 25 8.90 -17.14 -4.56
CA ASP A 25 8.80 -17.43 -3.12
C ASP A 25 7.35 -17.26 -2.58
N CYS A 26 6.41 -16.83 -3.42
CA CYS A 26 5.02 -16.63 -3.06
C CYS A 26 4.25 -17.95 -3.23
N LYS A 27 3.65 -18.46 -2.13
CA LYS A 27 2.87 -19.71 -2.17
C LYS A 27 1.41 -19.49 -2.55
N GLN A 28 0.88 -18.29 -2.30
CA GLN A 28 -0.52 -17.93 -2.51
C GLN A 28 -0.63 -16.74 -3.48
N PRO A 29 -0.23 -16.89 -4.76
CA PRO A 29 -0.30 -15.79 -5.71
C PRO A 29 -1.74 -15.31 -5.90
N TYR A 30 -1.90 -13.99 -6.06
CA TYR A 30 -3.20 -13.37 -6.29
C TYR A 30 -3.32 -12.92 -7.75
N PHE A 31 -4.42 -13.28 -8.38
CA PHE A 31 -4.75 -12.84 -9.74
C PHE A 31 -5.53 -11.52 -9.66
N ALA A 32 -4.77 -10.43 -9.55
CA ALA A 32 -5.31 -9.09 -9.41
C ALA A 32 -5.95 -8.60 -10.70
N SER A 33 -7.07 -7.90 -10.59
CA SER A 33 -7.58 -7.08 -11.71
C SER A 33 -6.57 -5.98 -12.06
N ILE A 34 -6.56 -5.52 -13.31
CA ILE A 34 -5.83 -4.30 -13.69
C ILE A 34 -6.41 -3.04 -13.03
N PHE A 35 -7.67 -3.10 -12.59
CA PHE A 35 -8.35 -2.05 -11.82
C PHE A 35 -8.55 -2.53 -10.39
N ASN A 36 -8.08 -1.74 -9.41
CA ASN A 36 -8.28 -1.98 -7.99
C ASN A 36 -8.57 -0.66 -7.27
N ILE A 37 -9.27 -0.71 -6.15
CA ILE A 37 -9.51 0.48 -5.33
C ILE A 37 -8.24 0.81 -4.55
N SER A 38 -7.77 2.04 -4.69
CA SER A 38 -6.60 2.57 -3.99
C SER A 38 -6.85 2.66 -2.48
N ALA A 39 -5.77 2.96 -1.74
CA ALA A 39 -5.75 3.07 -0.28
C ALA A 39 -6.84 4.01 0.28
N MET A 40 -7.83 3.43 0.96
CA MET A 40 -8.98 4.15 1.54
C MET A 40 -9.17 3.74 3.00
N SER A 41 -8.65 4.56 3.92
CA SER A 41 -8.64 4.23 5.35
C SER A 41 -9.95 4.60 6.04
N PHE A 42 -10.39 3.71 6.94
CA PHE A 42 -11.45 4.03 7.90
C PHE A 42 -10.96 5.09 8.90
N GLY A 43 -11.77 6.12 9.10
CA GLY A 43 -11.44 7.29 9.90
C GLY A 43 -11.03 8.49 9.05
N ALA A 44 -10.33 8.30 7.92
CA ALA A 44 -10.26 9.30 6.87
C ALA A 44 -11.57 9.33 6.06
N LEU A 45 -12.13 8.14 5.79
CA LEU A 45 -13.45 7.97 5.16
C LEU A 45 -14.47 7.43 6.16
N SER A 46 -15.74 7.68 5.88
CA SER A 46 -16.86 7.21 6.70
C SER A 46 -17.09 5.70 6.58
N PRO A 47 -17.78 5.07 7.54
CA PRO A 47 -18.20 3.67 7.45
C PRO A 47 -18.92 3.35 6.15
N ASN A 48 -19.86 4.19 5.73
CA ASN A 48 -20.65 3.97 4.52
C ASN A 48 -19.79 4.02 3.24
N ALA A 49 -18.79 4.90 3.19
CA ALA A 49 -17.86 4.97 2.07
C ALA A 49 -17.05 3.67 1.96
N ILE A 50 -16.49 3.19 3.08
CA ILE A 50 -15.73 1.93 3.11
C ILE A 50 -16.61 0.73 2.71
N ARG A 51 -17.84 0.64 3.23
CA ARG A 51 -18.81 -0.39 2.83
C ARG A 51 -19.08 -0.38 1.33
N ALA A 52 -19.37 0.80 0.78
CA ALA A 52 -19.67 0.94 -0.64
C ALA A 52 -18.48 0.49 -1.51
N LEU A 53 -17.27 0.90 -1.14
CA LEU A 53 -16.04 0.54 -1.84
C LEU A 53 -15.78 -0.97 -1.77
N ASN A 54 -15.86 -1.59 -0.59
CA ASN A 54 -15.63 -3.03 -0.47
C ASN A 54 -16.74 -3.86 -1.15
N LYS A 55 -18.00 -3.40 -1.10
CA LYS A 55 -19.08 -4.02 -1.87
C LYS A 55 -18.84 -3.92 -3.37
N GLY A 56 -18.40 -2.76 -3.85
CA GLY A 56 -18.01 -2.56 -5.26
C GLY A 56 -16.87 -3.50 -5.67
N ALA A 57 -15.84 -3.62 -4.82
CA ALA A 57 -14.74 -4.56 -5.04
C ALA A 57 -15.24 -6.01 -5.16
N LYS A 58 -16.14 -6.43 -4.28
CA LYS A 58 -16.75 -7.75 -4.34
C LYS A 58 -17.54 -8.00 -5.62
N LEU A 59 -18.35 -7.03 -6.03
CA LEU A 59 -19.19 -7.14 -7.23
C LEU A 59 -18.36 -7.12 -8.52
N GLY A 60 -17.32 -6.29 -8.54
CA GLY A 60 -16.42 -6.13 -9.70
C GLY A 60 -15.28 -7.16 -9.75
N GLY A 61 -15.12 -7.99 -8.71
CA GLY A 61 -14.05 -8.99 -8.64
C GLY A 61 -12.65 -8.37 -8.62
N PHE A 62 -12.45 -7.23 -7.97
CA PHE A 62 -11.15 -6.56 -7.79
C PHE A 62 -10.87 -6.29 -6.32
N ALA A 63 -9.66 -5.85 -5.99
CA ALA A 63 -9.25 -5.64 -4.62
C ALA A 63 -9.52 -4.21 -4.12
N HIS A 64 -9.72 -4.09 -2.80
CA HIS A 64 -9.83 -2.85 -2.06
C HIS A 64 -8.64 -2.71 -1.11
N ASP A 65 -7.82 -1.71 -1.31
CA ASP A 65 -6.70 -1.38 -0.42
C ASP A 65 -7.21 -0.60 0.79
N THR A 66 -6.84 -1.08 1.99
CA THR A 66 -7.38 -0.57 3.26
C THR A 66 -6.85 0.81 3.64
N GLY A 67 -5.77 1.26 3.03
CA GLY A 67 -5.00 2.36 3.58
C GLY A 67 -4.38 2.02 4.95
N GLU A 68 -3.59 2.94 5.50
CA GLU A 68 -2.77 2.72 6.71
C GLU A 68 -3.56 2.63 8.03
N GLY A 69 -4.89 2.84 8.00
CA GLY A 69 -5.75 2.90 9.18
C GLY A 69 -6.18 1.56 9.77
N SER A 70 -5.54 0.46 9.42
CA SER A 70 -5.94 -0.91 9.74
C SER A 70 -7.17 -1.39 8.95
N ILE A 71 -7.54 -2.64 9.17
CA ILE A 71 -8.72 -3.26 8.58
C ILE A 71 -9.91 -3.08 9.52
N SER A 72 -10.86 -2.24 9.13
CA SER A 72 -12.09 -2.04 9.91
C SER A 72 -13.12 -3.15 9.64
N PRO A 73 -14.14 -3.32 10.51
CA PRO A 73 -15.27 -4.20 10.24
C PRO A 73 -15.92 -3.92 8.88
N TYR A 74 -15.96 -2.67 8.46
CA TYR A 74 -16.57 -2.23 7.20
C TYR A 74 -15.80 -2.68 5.95
N HIS A 75 -14.48 -2.87 6.04
CA HIS A 75 -13.68 -3.51 4.99
C HIS A 75 -14.02 -5.00 4.83
N ARG A 76 -14.54 -5.64 5.89
CA ARG A 76 -14.83 -7.08 5.92
C ARG A 76 -16.27 -7.44 5.58
N GLU A 77 -17.21 -6.53 5.79
CA GLU A 77 -18.66 -6.78 5.78
C GLU A 77 -19.17 -7.43 4.49
N HIS A 78 -18.65 -7.05 3.34
CA HIS A 78 -19.10 -7.56 2.05
C HIS A 78 -18.19 -8.64 1.43
N GLY A 79 -17.07 -8.96 2.07
CA GLY A 79 -16.17 -10.03 1.61
C GLY A 79 -15.45 -9.74 0.29
N GLY A 80 -15.29 -8.46 -0.10
CA GLY A 80 -14.44 -8.07 -1.22
C GLY A 80 -12.96 -8.29 -0.87
N ASP A 81 -12.17 -8.68 -1.86
CA ASP A 81 -10.73 -8.92 -1.68
C ASP A 81 -10.02 -7.70 -1.12
N ILE A 82 -9.10 -7.90 -0.18
CA ILE A 82 -8.39 -6.85 0.53
C ILE A 82 -6.90 -6.88 0.20
N ILE A 83 -6.33 -5.69 -0.09
CA ILE A 83 -4.91 -5.40 0.05
C ILE A 83 -4.76 -4.71 1.40
N TRP A 84 -4.05 -5.33 2.34
CA TRP A 84 -3.81 -4.73 3.64
C TRP A 84 -2.59 -3.83 3.61
N GLU A 85 -2.79 -2.52 3.72
CA GLU A 85 -1.71 -1.54 3.80
C GLU A 85 -1.23 -1.38 5.25
N ILE A 86 0.08 -1.54 5.45
CA ILE A 86 0.77 -1.36 6.74
C ILE A 86 1.64 -0.12 6.65
N GLY A 87 1.24 0.95 7.33
CA GLY A 87 2.03 2.16 7.48
C GLY A 87 2.99 2.10 8.67
N SER A 88 3.77 3.16 8.85
CA SER A 88 4.76 3.29 9.93
C SER A 88 4.16 3.33 11.35
N GLY A 89 2.84 3.56 11.47
CA GLY A 89 2.10 3.46 12.72
C GLY A 89 1.67 2.04 13.07
N TYR A 90 1.83 1.07 12.19
CA TYR A 90 1.48 -0.35 12.35
C TYR A 90 0.07 -0.60 12.86
N PHE A 91 -0.89 0.26 12.51
CA PHE A 91 -2.28 0.11 12.95
C PHE A 91 -2.84 -1.25 12.54
N GLY A 92 -3.41 -1.96 13.51
CA GLY A 92 -3.89 -3.34 13.34
C GLY A 92 -2.85 -4.43 13.65
N CYS A 93 -1.56 -4.10 13.70
CA CYS A 93 -0.48 -5.02 14.08
C CYS A 93 0.61 -4.33 14.92
N ARG A 94 0.19 -3.45 15.85
CA ARG A 94 1.10 -2.70 16.71
C ARG A 94 1.09 -3.18 18.16
N ASN A 95 2.23 -3.06 18.81
CA ASN A 95 2.36 -3.14 20.28
C ASN A 95 1.84 -1.85 20.93
N PRO A 96 1.59 -1.84 22.26
CA PRO A 96 1.19 -0.63 22.99
C PRO A 96 2.18 0.54 22.87
N ASP A 97 3.47 0.25 22.72
CA ASP A 97 4.54 1.23 22.51
C ASP A 97 4.63 1.76 21.07
N GLY A 98 3.77 1.27 20.17
CA GLY A 98 3.73 1.66 18.76
C GLY A 98 4.66 0.89 17.82
N THR A 99 5.45 -0.06 18.33
CA THR A 99 6.31 -0.92 17.51
C THR A 99 5.51 -2.02 16.79
N PHE A 100 6.10 -2.63 15.78
CA PHE A 100 5.48 -3.72 15.02
C PHE A 100 5.34 -4.99 15.88
N SER A 101 4.18 -5.65 15.80
CA SER A 101 3.89 -6.94 16.42
C SER A 101 3.68 -8.03 15.38
N MET A 102 4.60 -8.98 15.31
CA MET A 102 4.48 -10.14 14.42
C MET A 102 3.29 -11.02 14.80
N GLU A 103 3.00 -11.21 16.06
CA GLU A 103 1.87 -12.00 16.54
C GLU A 103 0.53 -11.45 16.02
N LYS A 104 0.30 -10.15 16.20
CA LYS A 104 -0.90 -9.47 15.69
C LYS A 104 -0.95 -9.44 14.17
N PHE A 105 0.21 -9.36 13.52
CA PHE A 105 0.28 -9.45 12.06
C PHE A 105 -0.22 -10.82 11.58
N VAL A 106 0.28 -11.91 12.19
CA VAL A 106 -0.14 -13.28 11.84
C VAL A 106 -1.63 -13.50 12.08
N GLU A 107 -2.13 -13.05 13.23
CA GLU A 107 -3.58 -13.10 13.53
C GLU A 107 -4.40 -12.41 12.43
N GLN A 108 -4.03 -11.19 12.09
CA GLN A 108 -4.77 -10.39 11.12
C GLN A 108 -4.67 -10.96 9.70
N VAL A 109 -3.44 -11.31 9.25
CA VAL A 109 -3.17 -11.76 7.88
C VAL A 109 -3.74 -13.15 7.58
N SER A 110 -4.07 -13.94 8.60
CA SER A 110 -4.69 -15.27 8.47
C SER A 110 -6.09 -15.19 7.84
N ASN A 111 -6.73 -14.03 7.85
CA ASN A 111 -8.04 -13.86 7.22
C ASN A 111 -7.93 -14.10 5.69
N PRO A 112 -8.76 -15.00 5.12
CA PRO A 112 -8.71 -15.35 3.70
C PRO A 112 -9.12 -14.22 2.75
N GLN A 113 -9.80 -13.19 3.25
CA GLN A 113 -10.15 -11.99 2.48
C GLN A 113 -8.93 -11.14 2.16
N ILE A 114 -7.87 -11.23 2.98
CA ILE A 114 -6.60 -10.52 2.73
C ILE A 114 -5.81 -11.31 1.68
N LYS A 115 -5.69 -10.72 0.50
CA LYS A 115 -5.00 -11.35 -0.65
C LYS A 115 -3.55 -10.90 -0.78
N MET A 116 -3.25 -9.69 -0.37
CA MET A 116 -1.93 -9.09 -0.49
C MET A 116 -1.67 -8.19 0.71
N VAL A 117 -0.38 -7.98 1.04
CA VAL A 117 0.06 -7.02 2.06
C VAL A 117 0.97 -5.98 1.42
N GLU A 118 0.71 -4.71 1.71
CA GLU A 118 1.44 -3.57 1.18
C GLU A 118 2.11 -2.78 2.31
N ILE A 119 3.45 -2.67 2.28
CA ILE A 119 4.20 -1.82 3.22
C ILE A 119 4.25 -0.41 2.64
N LYS A 120 3.67 0.56 3.32
CA LYS A 120 3.69 1.95 2.88
C LYS A 120 4.96 2.64 3.35
N LEU A 121 5.88 2.92 2.44
CA LEU A 121 7.13 3.64 2.73
C LEU A 121 6.94 5.15 2.70
N SER A 122 6.18 5.66 1.74
CA SER A 122 5.90 7.09 1.59
C SER A 122 4.61 7.36 0.83
N GLN A 123 4.15 8.60 0.88
CA GLN A 123 2.98 9.08 0.13
C GLN A 123 3.31 10.42 -0.54
N GLY A 124 2.72 10.67 -1.72
CA GLY A 124 3.02 11.86 -2.50
C GLY A 124 2.56 13.18 -1.87
N ALA A 125 1.40 13.18 -1.21
CA ALA A 125 0.77 14.40 -0.71
C ALA A 125 1.43 14.99 0.56
N LYS A 126 2.26 14.21 1.27
CA LYS A 126 2.90 14.63 2.54
C LYS A 126 4.33 14.10 2.61
N PRO A 127 5.26 14.63 1.82
CA PRO A 127 6.65 14.20 1.87
C PRO A 127 7.26 14.51 3.24
N GLY A 128 7.96 13.53 3.82
CA GLY A 128 8.62 13.65 5.12
C GLY A 128 7.69 13.62 6.34
N HIS A 129 6.39 13.44 6.13
CA HIS A 129 5.39 13.31 7.21
C HIS A 129 4.65 11.98 7.12
N GLY A 130 4.33 11.41 8.28
CA GLY A 130 3.36 10.32 8.38
C GLY A 130 1.92 10.83 8.30
N GLY A 131 0.96 9.90 8.32
CA GLY A 131 -0.45 10.24 8.40
C GLY A 131 -0.80 10.87 9.75
N VAL A 132 -1.72 11.82 9.76
CA VAL A 132 -2.27 12.44 10.98
C VAL A 132 -3.79 12.35 10.93
N LEU A 133 -4.39 11.72 11.95
CA LEU A 133 -5.81 11.79 12.22
C LEU A 133 -6.01 12.57 13.51
N PRO A 134 -6.60 13.79 13.48
CA PRO A 134 -6.80 14.59 14.67
C PRO A 134 -7.64 13.87 15.73
N GLY A 135 -7.31 14.01 16.99
CA GLY A 135 -7.98 13.36 18.12
C GLY A 135 -9.48 13.59 18.15
N ALA A 136 -9.95 14.78 17.77
CA ALA A 136 -11.38 15.08 17.66
C ALA A 136 -12.14 14.16 16.66
N LYS A 137 -11.43 13.48 15.75
CA LYS A 137 -11.99 12.49 14.82
C LYS A 137 -11.80 11.05 15.29
N VAL A 138 -11.00 10.81 16.33
CA VAL A 138 -10.71 9.46 16.85
C VAL A 138 -11.85 9.04 17.77
N THR A 139 -12.91 8.51 17.17
CA THR A 139 -14.03 7.90 17.89
C THR A 139 -13.62 6.59 18.56
N PRO A 140 -14.42 6.06 19.53
CA PRO A 140 -14.14 4.74 20.14
C PRO A 140 -13.94 3.62 19.12
N GLU A 141 -14.72 3.63 18.04
CA GLU A 141 -14.63 2.64 16.96
C GLU A 141 -13.33 2.75 16.16
N ILE A 142 -12.91 3.97 15.84
CA ILE A 142 -11.63 4.22 15.16
C ILE A 142 -10.46 3.86 16.08
N ALA A 143 -10.55 4.21 17.36
CA ALA A 143 -9.55 3.89 18.37
C ALA A 143 -9.36 2.38 18.48
N LEU A 144 -10.45 1.62 18.57
CA LEU A 144 -10.41 0.15 18.59
C LEU A 144 -9.79 -0.43 17.31
N THR A 145 -10.18 0.08 16.14
CA THR A 145 -9.66 -0.40 14.85
C THR A 145 -8.16 -0.16 14.71
N ARG A 146 -7.66 0.98 15.17
CA ARG A 146 -6.25 1.38 15.04
C ARG A 146 -5.37 0.93 16.21
N GLY A 147 -5.96 0.53 17.33
CA GLY A 147 -5.24 0.21 18.57
C GLY A 147 -4.62 1.45 19.20
N VAL A 148 -5.38 2.55 19.31
CA VAL A 148 -4.97 3.85 19.90
C VAL A 148 -6.00 4.34 20.91
N ASN A 149 -5.66 5.40 21.66
CA ASN A 149 -6.58 5.99 22.64
C ASN A 149 -7.64 6.87 21.94
N VAL A 150 -8.84 6.87 22.52
CA VAL A 150 -9.94 7.75 22.07
C VAL A 150 -9.60 9.20 22.32
N GLY A 151 -9.86 10.06 21.35
CA GLY A 151 -9.70 11.51 21.51
C GLY A 151 -8.25 12.02 21.45
N GLU A 152 -7.27 11.14 21.25
CA GLU A 152 -5.87 11.51 21.05
C GLU A 152 -5.50 11.54 19.56
N ASP A 153 -4.58 12.45 19.21
CA ASP A 153 -4.08 12.53 17.84
C ASP A 153 -3.40 11.20 17.44
N CYS A 154 -3.89 10.61 16.35
CA CYS A 154 -3.33 9.39 15.81
C CYS A 154 -2.28 9.72 14.74
N ILE A 155 -1.02 9.72 15.12
CA ILE A 155 0.11 10.12 14.30
C ILE A 155 0.90 8.88 13.87
N SER A 156 1.12 8.75 12.56
CA SER A 156 2.08 7.77 12.04
C SER A 156 3.47 8.39 12.04
N PRO A 157 4.51 7.70 12.55
CA PRO A 157 5.89 8.16 12.43
C PRO A 157 6.32 8.41 10.98
N ALA A 158 7.30 9.28 10.75
CA ALA A 158 7.82 9.58 9.41
C ALA A 158 8.50 8.36 8.75
N LYS A 159 8.98 7.41 9.55
CA LYS A 159 9.66 6.19 9.09
C LYS A 159 9.26 4.98 9.92
N HIS A 160 9.41 3.80 9.35
CA HIS A 160 9.21 2.55 10.05
C HIS A 160 10.26 2.32 11.15
N SER A 161 9.85 1.71 12.26
CA SER A 161 10.77 1.27 13.33
C SER A 161 11.27 -0.17 13.12
N ALA A 162 10.59 -0.97 12.30
CA ALA A 162 10.95 -2.36 12.04
C ALA A 162 12.16 -2.52 11.10
N PHE A 163 12.54 -1.46 10.39
CA PHE A 163 13.71 -1.44 9.52
C PHE A 163 14.22 -0.01 9.35
N SER A 164 15.53 0.13 9.13
CA SER A 164 16.23 1.42 9.00
C SER A 164 17.05 1.53 7.70
N SER A 165 17.15 0.43 6.95
CA SER A 165 17.91 0.36 5.70
C SER A 165 17.17 -0.42 4.62
N PRO A 166 17.50 -0.23 3.34
CA PRO A 166 16.93 -1.05 2.26
C PRO A 166 17.17 -2.56 2.41
N ILE A 167 18.28 -2.97 3.02
CA ILE A 167 18.56 -4.39 3.27
C ILE A 167 17.58 -4.93 4.33
N GLU A 168 17.40 -4.22 5.41
CA GLU A 168 16.45 -4.60 6.46
C GLU A 168 15.00 -4.60 5.96
N LEU A 169 14.65 -3.70 5.04
CA LEU A 169 13.35 -3.76 4.36
C LEU A 169 13.17 -5.08 3.60
N MET A 170 14.19 -5.56 2.88
CA MET A 170 14.11 -6.85 2.17
C MET A 170 13.94 -8.01 3.15
N GLU A 171 14.69 -8.02 4.26
CA GLU A 171 14.53 -9.04 5.30
C GLU A 171 13.14 -8.98 5.95
N PHE A 172 12.61 -7.79 6.17
CA PHE A 172 11.26 -7.61 6.70
C PHE A 172 10.18 -8.15 5.74
N ILE A 173 10.30 -7.88 4.43
CA ILE A 173 9.42 -8.46 3.39
C ILE A 173 9.47 -9.99 3.44
N LYS A 174 10.65 -10.58 3.54
CA LYS A 174 10.83 -12.03 3.66
C LYS A 174 10.13 -12.59 4.91
N GLN A 175 10.33 -11.95 6.07
CA GLN A 175 9.69 -12.34 7.32
C GLN A 175 8.15 -12.29 7.21
N LEU A 176 7.60 -11.21 6.68
CA LEU A 176 6.15 -11.07 6.50
C LEU A 176 5.59 -12.14 5.54
N ARG A 177 6.29 -12.42 4.43
CA ARG A 177 5.89 -13.46 3.49
C ARG A 177 5.87 -14.84 4.14
N GLN A 178 6.90 -15.18 4.91
CA GLN A 178 6.95 -16.44 5.66
C GLN A 178 5.83 -16.55 6.69
N SER A 179 5.57 -15.47 7.41
CA SER A 179 4.57 -15.42 8.49
C SER A 179 3.12 -15.34 7.98
N SER A 180 2.91 -14.98 6.70
CA SER A 180 1.60 -14.92 6.06
C SER A 180 1.25 -16.19 5.27
N ASP A 181 1.98 -17.29 5.47
CA ASP A 181 1.88 -18.51 4.67
C ASP A 181 2.09 -18.26 3.17
N GLY A 182 3.01 -17.35 2.85
CA GLY A 182 3.43 -17.07 1.48
C GLY A 182 2.45 -16.22 0.66
N LYS A 183 1.63 -15.37 1.28
CA LYS A 183 0.87 -14.33 0.56
C LYS A 183 1.81 -13.30 -0.07
N PRO A 184 1.39 -12.65 -1.18
CA PRO A 184 2.17 -11.59 -1.81
C PRO A 184 2.43 -10.43 -0.85
N ILE A 185 3.70 -10.07 -0.69
CA ILE A 185 4.17 -8.93 0.09
C ILE A 185 4.87 -7.95 -0.84
N GLY A 186 4.41 -6.72 -0.86
CA GLY A 186 5.01 -5.64 -1.63
C GLY A 186 5.12 -4.36 -0.82
N PHE A 187 5.50 -3.28 -1.48
CA PHE A 187 5.55 -1.98 -0.85
C PHE A 187 5.06 -0.86 -1.79
N LYS A 188 4.64 0.23 -1.17
CA LYS A 188 4.22 1.46 -1.83
C LYS A 188 5.16 2.60 -1.49
N LEU A 189 5.55 3.37 -2.52
CA LEU A 189 6.34 4.58 -2.31
C LEU A 189 5.98 5.65 -3.35
N CYS A 190 6.28 6.89 -2.99
CA CYS A 190 6.44 7.99 -3.93
C CYS A 190 7.92 8.17 -4.22
N VAL A 191 8.32 8.12 -5.47
CA VAL A 191 9.72 8.33 -5.86
C VAL A 191 9.98 9.83 -5.90
N GLY A 192 10.55 10.35 -4.81
CA GLY A 192 11.02 11.75 -4.72
C GLY A 192 12.45 11.88 -5.23
N GLN A 193 13.31 11.02 -4.75
CA GLN A 193 14.74 10.97 -5.08
C GLN A 193 15.07 9.62 -5.75
N PRO A 194 15.44 9.60 -7.04
CA PRO A 194 15.68 8.35 -7.76
C PRO A 194 16.71 7.43 -7.12
N TRP A 195 17.75 8.00 -6.49
CA TRP A 195 18.80 7.20 -5.83
C TRP A 195 18.28 6.42 -4.60
N GLU A 196 17.24 6.88 -3.92
CA GLU A 196 16.60 6.11 -2.84
C GLU A 196 15.98 4.83 -3.39
N PHE A 197 15.26 4.93 -4.51
CA PHE A 197 14.74 3.75 -5.21
C PHE A 197 15.84 2.83 -5.72
N PHE A 198 16.93 3.38 -6.29
CA PHE A 198 18.09 2.60 -6.69
C PHE A 198 18.78 1.93 -5.50
N GLY A 199 18.77 2.55 -4.32
CA GLY A 199 19.23 1.92 -3.08
C GLY A 199 18.42 0.67 -2.74
N ILE A 200 17.09 0.73 -2.88
CA ILE A 200 16.20 -0.43 -2.69
C ILE A 200 16.49 -1.50 -3.76
N ALA A 201 16.61 -1.12 -5.03
CA ALA A 201 16.93 -2.06 -6.10
C ALA A 201 18.28 -2.77 -5.89
N LYS A 202 19.31 -2.06 -5.42
CA LYS A 202 20.59 -2.67 -5.03
C LYS A 202 20.47 -3.64 -3.86
N ALA A 203 19.60 -3.32 -2.89
CA ALA A 203 19.33 -4.23 -1.77
C ALA A 203 18.67 -5.53 -2.24
N MET A 204 17.69 -5.45 -3.16
CA MET A 204 17.08 -6.63 -3.79
C MET A 204 18.14 -7.53 -4.44
N LEU A 205 19.02 -6.95 -5.26
CA LEU A 205 20.11 -7.70 -5.93
C LEU A 205 21.08 -8.30 -4.92
N LYS A 206 21.43 -7.57 -3.85
CA LYS A 206 22.40 -8.02 -2.84
C LYS A 206 21.85 -9.14 -1.97
N THR A 207 20.58 -9.08 -1.59
CA THR A 207 19.94 -10.05 -0.70
C THR A 207 19.30 -11.22 -1.45
N ASN A 208 19.10 -11.07 -2.76
CA ASN A 208 18.28 -11.96 -3.59
C ASN A 208 16.85 -12.12 -3.05
N ILE A 209 16.34 -11.08 -2.37
CA ILE A 209 14.95 -11.02 -1.88
C ILE A 209 14.23 -9.95 -2.69
N TYR A 210 13.10 -10.32 -3.27
CA TYR A 210 12.30 -9.43 -4.11
C TYR A 210 10.90 -9.28 -3.52
N PRO A 211 10.31 -8.06 -3.54
CA PRO A 211 8.89 -7.88 -3.27
C PRO A 211 8.07 -8.54 -4.38
N ASP A 212 6.85 -8.96 -4.07
CA ASP A 212 5.94 -9.54 -5.06
C ASP A 212 5.30 -8.48 -5.97
N PHE A 213 5.28 -7.22 -5.50
CA PHE A 213 4.85 -6.05 -6.28
C PHE A 213 5.44 -4.77 -5.69
N ILE A 214 5.47 -3.73 -6.51
CA ILE A 214 5.82 -2.36 -6.11
C ILE A 214 4.72 -1.44 -6.63
N LYS A 215 4.11 -0.68 -5.72
CA LYS A 215 3.10 0.30 -6.05
C LYS A 215 3.72 1.70 -6.02
N LEU A 216 3.70 2.35 -7.17
CA LEU A 216 4.14 3.74 -7.29
C LEU A 216 2.95 4.67 -7.08
N PHE A 217 3.12 5.62 -6.18
CA PHE A 217 2.17 6.69 -5.99
C PHE A 217 2.67 7.94 -6.71
N PHE A 218 1.88 8.43 -7.67
CA PHE A 218 2.19 9.66 -8.36
C PHE A 218 1.50 10.82 -7.66
N MET A 219 2.23 11.93 -7.47
CA MET A 219 1.68 13.14 -6.88
C MET A 219 0.68 13.79 -7.83
N ASN A 220 -0.45 14.23 -7.29
CA ASN A 220 -1.43 15.02 -8.04
C ASN A 220 -0.82 16.37 -8.46
N HIS A 221 -1.27 16.89 -9.60
CA HIS A 221 -0.87 18.19 -10.20
C HIS A 221 -1.03 19.41 -9.26
N GLU A 222 -1.78 19.28 -8.17
CA GLU A 222 -2.06 20.39 -7.23
C GLU A 222 -0.91 20.68 -6.26
N THR A 223 0.08 19.83 -6.17
CA THR A 223 1.25 20.03 -5.30
C THR A 223 2.49 20.18 -6.15
N ASN A 224 2.70 21.19 -6.93
CA ASN A 224 3.90 21.67 -7.65
C ASN A 224 5.13 20.74 -7.77
N TYR A 225 4.96 19.42 -7.60
CA TYR A 225 5.94 18.40 -7.87
C TYR A 225 5.58 17.73 -9.18
N ASP A 226 6.33 18.06 -10.17
CA ASP A 226 6.19 17.58 -11.52
C ASP A 226 6.18 16.04 -11.57
N ALA A 227 5.04 15.42 -11.85
CA ALA A 227 4.93 14.00 -12.20
C ALA A 227 5.74 13.64 -13.47
N ASN A 228 6.51 14.59 -13.97
CA ASN A 228 7.35 14.52 -15.16
C ASN A 228 8.74 13.93 -14.92
N ILE A 229 9.05 13.43 -13.69
CA ILE A 229 10.33 12.78 -13.41
C ILE A 229 10.55 11.53 -14.27
N CYS A 230 9.48 10.94 -14.80
CA CYS A 230 9.56 9.81 -15.73
C CYS A 230 9.56 10.19 -17.22
N ARG A 231 9.62 11.47 -17.58
CA ARG A 231 9.77 11.88 -18.98
C ARG A 231 11.26 12.02 -19.32
N PRO A 232 11.75 11.25 -20.31
CA PRO A 232 13.17 11.29 -20.74
C PRO A 232 13.64 12.70 -21.12
N ASP A 233 12.76 13.53 -21.68
CA ASP A 233 13.02 14.88 -22.12
C ASP A 233 13.28 15.91 -21.00
N LYS A 234 12.89 15.58 -19.74
CA LYS A 234 13.15 16.46 -18.59
C LYS A 234 14.35 16.04 -17.72
N TRP A 235 14.86 14.83 -17.94
CA TRP A 235 16.06 14.32 -17.22
C TRP A 235 17.31 15.13 -17.53
N GLU A 236 17.40 15.69 -18.73
CA GLU A 236 18.57 16.49 -19.14
C GLU A 236 18.63 17.87 -18.45
N LYS A 237 17.48 18.40 -18.01
CA LYS A 237 17.43 19.72 -17.35
C LYS A 237 17.71 19.69 -15.85
N SER A 238 17.79 18.50 -15.23
CA SER A 238 18.05 18.34 -13.79
C SER A 238 19.48 17.93 -13.46
N LYS A 239 20.38 17.93 -14.44
CA LYS A 239 21.81 17.70 -14.17
C LYS A 239 22.40 18.94 -13.49
N PRO A 240 23.07 18.81 -12.32
CA PRO A 240 23.84 19.92 -11.74
C PRO A 240 24.91 20.36 -12.76
N GLY A 241 24.84 21.60 -13.24
CA GLY A 241 25.85 22.18 -14.12
C GLY A 241 25.41 22.50 -15.55
N SER A 242 24.09 22.50 -15.87
CA SER A 242 23.60 23.05 -17.13
C SER A 242 22.98 24.44 -16.91
N GLU A 243 23.79 25.42 -16.65
CA GLU A 243 23.60 26.83 -16.99
C GLU A 243 24.71 27.24 -17.97
#